data_5602d6a01af78e6ea1fdec01000fdf72
#
_entry.id   5602d6a01af78e6ea1fdec01000fdf72
#
_cell.length_a   1.000
_cell.length_b   1.000
_cell.length_c   1.000
_cell.angle_alpha   90.00
_cell.angle_beta   90.00
_cell.angle_gamma   90.00
#
_symmetry.space_group_name_H-M   'P 1'
#
loop_
_entity.id
_entity.type
_entity.pdbx_description
1 polymer ?
#
loop_
_entity_poly.entity_id
_entity_poly.type
_entity_poly.pdbx_seq_one_letter_code
_entity_poly.pdbx_strand_id
1 'polypeptide(L)'
;MNQALETINNTIKSKAVMNRLAMALGYADAQSDPKGHAEARKYAASVLAEVERTAGAKNNDLTKCQPESIAQSMIDAAKFRLEIDGRQYAHLISYGGKATFQIGYRGFIAKIAEYYQDVDYTDGAIYEGDQFSISEKDGFAEYTLERKDPFADESKLVGVFVSISYTKGGRKFQKVATMNKAEIQKVRACAKQKFIWDAWYVEKALVACIKRASKKQFQTVSGLQEMIRYDNDSNFILTDGEFNKKEEDSITDNLNKQIAAEIPKAKQDPDPDDEITDVEVSDVESVPSTHVEPATSDEEPAAAPEDELISLHLSSGEPLVFQTSIEMRDWIKENAKFTNLEQLETFEKRNKKSFEHISPSSAINDIRAFLNDIRASLEKAV
;
A
#
# COMPACT_ATOMS: atom_id res chain seq x y z
N MET A 1 24.83 -11.91 -1.99
CA MET A 1 23.67 -11.23 -1.33
C MET A 1 23.65 -9.79 -1.86
N ASN A 2 22.51 -9.23 -2.22
CA ASN A 2 22.47 -7.86 -2.76
C ASN A 2 22.96 -6.90 -1.65
N GLN A 3 23.90 -6.01 -1.95
CA GLN A 3 24.50 -5.05 -0.99
C GLN A 3 23.44 -4.27 -0.20
N ALA A 4 22.31 -3.92 -0.86
CA ALA A 4 21.19 -3.26 -0.20
C ALA A 4 20.55 -4.13 0.92
N LEU A 5 20.33 -5.42 0.65
CA LEU A 5 19.78 -6.35 1.66
C LEU A 5 20.74 -6.53 2.83
N GLU A 6 22.05 -6.56 2.58
CA GLU A 6 23.05 -6.66 3.65
C GLU A 6 23.05 -5.42 4.54
N THR A 7 22.99 -4.21 3.93
CA THR A 7 22.88 -2.95 4.67
C THR A 7 21.61 -2.89 5.52
N ILE A 8 20.47 -3.28 4.96
CA ILE A 8 19.19 -3.34 5.69
C ILE A 8 19.28 -4.33 6.86
N ASN A 9 19.81 -5.52 6.62
CA ASN A 9 19.97 -6.54 7.65
C ASN A 9 20.87 -6.05 8.80
N ASN A 10 22.01 -5.41 8.49
CA ASN A 10 22.92 -4.86 9.49
C ASN A 10 22.26 -3.74 10.30
N THR A 11 21.51 -2.85 9.64
CA THR A 11 20.77 -1.77 10.31
C THR A 11 19.70 -2.32 11.25
N ILE A 12 18.87 -3.26 10.79
CA ILE A 12 17.80 -3.86 11.60
C ILE A 12 18.37 -4.62 12.80
N LYS A 13 19.49 -5.32 12.62
CA LYS A 13 20.15 -6.11 13.68
C LYS A 13 21.08 -5.29 14.56
N SER A 14 21.25 -3.99 14.33
CA SER A 14 22.09 -3.14 15.18
C SER A 14 21.55 -3.13 16.61
N LYS A 15 22.47 -2.98 17.57
CA LYS A 15 22.16 -2.99 19.00
C LYS A 15 21.14 -1.91 19.36
N ALA A 16 21.28 -0.70 18.77
CA ALA A 16 20.36 0.42 18.99
C ALA A 16 18.93 0.10 18.54
N VAL A 17 18.77 -0.49 17.35
CA VAL A 17 17.45 -0.85 16.80
C VAL A 17 16.84 -1.99 17.63
N MET A 18 17.60 -3.04 17.96
CA MET A 18 17.10 -4.17 18.74
C MET A 18 16.67 -3.77 20.15
N ASN A 19 17.39 -2.85 20.81
CA ASN A 19 16.99 -2.33 22.12
C ASN A 19 15.67 -1.53 22.02
N ARG A 20 15.56 -0.61 21.05
CA ARG A 20 14.33 0.15 20.84
C ARG A 20 13.13 -0.74 20.49
N LEU A 21 13.38 -1.78 19.72
CA LEU A 21 12.37 -2.76 19.37
C LEU A 21 11.87 -3.53 20.60
N ALA A 22 12.78 -4.00 21.47
CA ALA A 22 12.40 -4.64 22.73
C ALA A 22 11.62 -3.69 23.65
N MET A 23 12.03 -2.43 23.77
CA MET A 23 11.30 -1.41 24.52
C MET A 23 9.91 -1.15 23.95
N ALA A 24 9.76 -1.09 22.62
CA ALA A 24 8.48 -0.93 21.96
C ALA A 24 7.52 -2.11 22.21
N LEU A 25 8.08 -3.31 22.41
CA LEU A 25 7.34 -4.51 22.83
C LEU A 25 7.01 -4.56 24.33
N GLY A 26 7.46 -3.55 25.10
CA GLY A 26 7.19 -3.42 26.54
C GLY A 26 8.23 -4.12 27.44
N TYR A 27 9.40 -4.46 26.94
CA TYR A 27 10.54 -4.98 27.72
C TYR A 27 11.50 -3.85 28.10
N ALA A 28 12.27 -4.06 29.17
CA ALA A 28 13.21 -3.03 29.65
C ALA A 28 14.28 -2.70 28.61
N ASP A 29 14.95 -3.72 28.09
CA ASP A 29 15.87 -3.64 26.96
C ASP A 29 16.15 -5.06 26.41
N ALA A 30 16.76 -5.15 25.20
CA ALA A 30 17.09 -6.42 24.60
C ALA A 30 18.32 -7.11 25.21
N GLN A 31 19.13 -6.40 26.02
CA GLN A 31 20.38 -6.95 26.57
C GLN A 31 20.16 -7.62 27.92
N SER A 32 19.34 -7.01 28.78
CA SER A 32 19.07 -7.49 30.12
C SER A 32 17.88 -8.48 30.18
N ASP A 33 16.99 -8.46 29.18
CA ASP A 33 15.82 -9.32 29.13
C ASP A 33 15.90 -10.34 27.97
N PRO A 34 16.18 -11.63 28.25
CA PRO A 34 16.25 -12.67 27.22
C PRO A 34 14.95 -12.85 26.45
N LYS A 35 13.77 -12.63 27.06
CA LYS A 35 12.47 -12.68 26.38
C LYS A 35 12.31 -11.50 25.44
N GLY A 36 12.66 -10.29 25.89
CA GLY A 36 12.66 -9.09 25.08
C GLY A 36 13.57 -9.24 23.86
N HIS A 37 14.75 -9.84 24.04
CA HIS A 37 15.66 -10.14 22.93
C HIS A 37 15.08 -11.16 21.93
N ALA A 38 14.44 -12.24 22.42
CA ALA A 38 13.84 -13.26 21.57
C ALA A 38 12.66 -12.69 20.73
N GLU A 39 11.78 -11.93 21.36
CA GLU A 39 10.65 -11.26 20.67
C GLU A 39 11.14 -10.23 19.64
N ALA A 40 12.13 -9.40 20.01
CA ALA A 40 12.73 -8.44 19.08
C ALA A 40 13.34 -9.14 17.85
N ARG A 41 14.05 -10.27 18.05
CA ARG A 41 14.58 -11.06 16.93
C ARG A 41 13.50 -11.64 16.03
N LYS A 42 12.37 -12.06 16.60
CA LYS A 42 11.20 -12.56 15.84
C LYS A 42 10.64 -11.47 14.93
N TYR A 43 10.42 -10.26 15.46
CA TYR A 43 9.97 -9.11 14.68
C TYR A 43 10.98 -8.75 13.58
N ALA A 44 12.25 -8.67 13.91
CA ALA A 44 13.32 -8.39 12.96
C ALA A 44 13.34 -9.44 11.82
N ALA A 45 13.18 -10.71 12.14
CA ALA A 45 13.14 -11.79 11.15
C ALA A 45 11.93 -11.67 10.23
N SER A 46 10.73 -11.35 10.74
CA SER A 46 9.53 -11.18 9.91
C SER A 46 9.66 -9.99 8.96
N VAL A 47 10.23 -8.88 9.42
CA VAL A 47 10.48 -7.70 8.56
C VAL A 47 11.51 -7.99 7.48
N LEU A 48 12.62 -8.68 7.81
CA LEU A 48 13.62 -9.07 6.81
C LEU A 48 13.03 -10.00 5.74
N ALA A 49 12.21 -10.96 6.15
CA ALA A 49 11.50 -11.83 5.21
C ALA A 49 10.56 -11.03 4.29
N GLU A 50 9.89 -10.00 4.79
CA GLU A 50 9.05 -9.12 3.98
C GLU A 50 9.87 -8.27 3.00
N VAL A 51 11.04 -7.75 3.43
CA VAL A 51 11.97 -7.03 2.54
C VAL A 51 12.46 -7.96 1.41
N GLU A 52 12.83 -9.19 1.73
CA GLU A 52 13.26 -10.18 0.74
C GLU A 52 12.12 -10.54 -0.22
N ARG A 53 10.90 -10.73 0.29
CA ARG A 53 9.71 -11.04 -0.51
C ARG A 53 9.36 -9.94 -1.50
N THR A 54 9.58 -8.69 -1.14
CA THR A 54 9.26 -7.53 -1.99
C THR A 54 10.42 -7.10 -2.89
N ALA A 55 11.56 -7.76 -2.82
CA ALA A 55 12.73 -7.44 -3.64
C ALA A 55 12.40 -7.53 -5.14
N GLY A 56 12.64 -6.44 -5.87
CA GLY A 56 12.36 -6.33 -7.30
C GLY A 56 10.88 -6.11 -7.64
N ALA A 57 9.97 -5.99 -6.66
CA ALA A 57 8.56 -5.72 -6.91
C ALA A 57 8.36 -4.33 -7.54
N LYS A 58 7.53 -4.24 -8.59
CA LYS A 58 7.29 -2.99 -9.33
C LYS A 58 6.80 -1.84 -8.44
N ASN A 59 5.89 -2.14 -7.51
CA ASN A 59 5.16 -1.09 -6.77
C ASN A 59 5.51 -1.02 -5.28
N ASN A 60 6.24 -1.99 -4.72
CA ASN A 60 6.58 -2.03 -3.30
C ASN A 60 7.92 -2.75 -3.09
N ASP A 61 8.99 -2.23 -3.67
CA ASP A 61 10.33 -2.76 -3.49
C ASP A 61 10.98 -2.12 -2.25
N LEU A 62 10.91 -2.82 -1.13
CA LEU A 62 11.48 -2.34 0.14
C LEU A 62 13.01 -2.30 0.13
N THR A 63 13.67 -3.02 -0.79
CA THR A 63 15.14 -2.97 -0.90
C THR A 63 15.65 -1.61 -1.37
N LYS A 64 14.77 -0.79 -1.97
CA LYS A 64 15.07 0.59 -2.40
C LYS A 64 14.79 1.64 -1.33
N CYS A 65 14.25 1.24 -0.19
CA CYS A 65 13.98 2.15 0.91
C CYS A 65 15.23 2.37 1.76
N GLN A 66 15.27 3.54 2.41
CA GLN A 66 16.28 3.86 3.42
C GLN A 66 16.20 2.82 4.56
N PRO A 67 17.29 2.15 4.94
CA PRO A 67 17.31 1.11 5.97
C PRO A 67 16.72 1.58 7.31
N GLU A 68 16.98 2.84 7.68
CA GLU A 68 16.49 3.47 8.92
C GLU A 68 14.97 3.61 8.92
N SER A 69 14.37 3.89 7.75
CA SER A 69 12.91 3.98 7.62
C SER A 69 12.23 2.61 7.78
N ILE A 70 12.89 1.53 7.36
CA ILE A 70 12.42 0.17 7.58
C ILE A 70 12.51 -0.18 9.07
N ALA A 71 13.63 0.15 9.72
CA ALA A 71 13.81 -0.07 11.15
C ALA A 71 12.79 0.73 12.00
N GLN A 72 12.53 1.99 11.66
CA GLN A 72 11.52 2.80 12.34
C GLN A 72 10.11 2.23 12.16
N SER A 73 9.73 1.86 10.95
CA SER A 73 8.44 1.23 10.66
C SER A 73 8.24 -0.11 11.38
N MET A 74 9.31 -0.87 11.57
CA MET A 74 9.30 -2.10 12.39
C MET A 74 9.04 -1.78 13.87
N ILE A 75 9.70 -0.76 14.41
CA ILE A 75 9.50 -0.30 15.79
C ILE A 75 8.06 0.19 16.00
N ASP A 76 7.50 0.92 15.03
CA ASP A 76 6.12 1.40 15.09
C ASP A 76 5.10 0.25 15.07
N ALA A 77 5.32 -0.77 14.25
CA ALA A 77 4.50 -1.98 14.26
C ALA A 77 4.55 -2.70 15.61
N ALA A 78 5.73 -2.79 16.22
CA ALA A 78 5.95 -3.43 17.51
C ALA A 78 5.24 -2.72 18.68
N LYS A 79 5.12 -1.39 18.66
CA LYS A 79 4.34 -0.61 19.65
C LYS A 79 2.89 -1.11 19.76
N PHE A 80 2.32 -1.54 18.65
CA PHE A 80 0.97 -2.09 18.58
C PHE A 80 0.91 -3.61 18.65
N ARG A 81 2.06 -4.29 18.75
CA ARG A 81 2.22 -5.74 18.70
C ARG A 81 1.65 -6.35 17.41
N LEU A 82 1.73 -5.61 16.30
CA LEU A 82 1.29 -6.05 14.99
C LEU A 82 2.48 -6.61 14.21
N GLU A 83 2.51 -7.93 14.01
CA GLU A 83 3.54 -8.57 13.21
C GLU A 83 3.36 -8.27 11.71
N ILE A 84 4.48 -8.05 11.03
CA ILE A 84 4.51 -7.84 9.58
C ILE A 84 4.77 -9.20 8.94
N ASP A 85 3.70 -9.90 8.67
CA ASP A 85 3.70 -11.25 8.11
C ASP A 85 2.49 -11.53 7.22
N GLY A 86 2.29 -12.78 6.81
CA GLY A 86 1.19 -13.21 5.95
C GLY A 86 -0.22 -13.03 6.54
N ARG A 87 -0.37 -12.71 7.84
CA ARG A 87 -1.66 -12.46 8.49
C ARG A 87 -2.27 -11.11 8.10
N GLN A 88 -1.47 -10.22 7.51
CA GLN A 88 -1.91 -8.90 7.04
C GLN A 88 -2.41 -7.97 8.17
N TYR A 89 -1.87 -8.12 9.39
CA TYR A 89 -2.16 -7.20 10.50
C TYR A 89 -1.49 -5.85 10.29
N ALA A 90 -0.35 -5.86 9.65
CA ALA A 90 0.46 -4.71 9.32
C ALA A 90 1.11 -4.86 7.94
N HIS A 91 1.43 -3.75 7.31
CA HIS A 91 2.10 -3.69 6.02
C HIS A 91 3.24 -2.69 6.07
N LEU A 92 4.32 -2.98 5.33
CA LEU A 92 5.35 -2.00 4.98
C LEU A 92 5.14 -1.58 3.53
N ILE A 93 4.95 -0.30 3.32
CA ILE A 93 4.73 0.26 1.98
C ILE A 93 5.84 1.27 1.67
N SER A 94 6.43 1.13 0.48
CA SER A 94 7.44 2.06 -0.02
C SER A 94 6.78 3.32 -0.58
N TYR A 95 7.14 4.49 -0.02
CA TYR A 95 6.74 5.80 -0.53
C TYR A 95 7.98 6.70 -0.66
N GLY A 96 8.33 7.10 -1.88
CA GLY A 96 9.45 8.02 -2.10
C GLY A 96 10.78 7.56 -1.52
N GLY A 97 11.08 6.25 -1.55
CA GLY A 97 12.32 5.68 -0.99
C GLY A 97 12.32 5.53 0.53
N LYS A 98 11.19 5.72 1.19
CA LYS A 98 10.99 5.46 2.63
C LYS A 98 9.96 4.35 2.84
N ALA A 99 10.25 3.41 3.71
CA ALA A 99 9.27 2.44 4.18
C ALA A 99 8.33 3.13 5.17
N THR A 100 7.05 2.87 5.05
CA THR A 100 6.00 3.41 5.92
C THR A 100 5.17 2.25 6.46
N PHE A 101 5.02 2.19 7.77
CA PHE A 101 4.13 1.25 8.45
C PHE A 101 2.68 1.65 8.23
N GLN A 102 1.85 0.69 7.85
CA GLN A 102 0.40 0.84 7.73
C GLN A 102 -0.33 -0.26 8.47
N ILE A 103 -1.32 0.14 9.27
CA ILE A 103 -2.17 -0.81 10.00
C ILE A 103 -3.19 -1.41 9.03
N GLY A 104 -3.15 -2.74 8.87
CA GLY A 104 -4.15 -3.49 8.12
C GLY A 104 -5.50 -3.52 8.87
N TYR A 105 -6.62 -3.68 8.15
CA TYR A 105 -7.91 -3.81 8.80
C TYR A 105 -7.98 -5.02 9.74
N ARG A 106 -7.29 -6.11 9.40
CA ARG A 106 -7.16 -7.29 10.27
C ARG A 106 -6.41 -6.99 11.57
N GLY A 107 -5.50 -6.00 11.56
CA GLY A 107 -4.83 -5.52 12.76
C GLY A 107 -5.81 -4.86 13.74
N PHE A 108 -6.79 -4.10 13.25
CA PHE A 108 -7.87 -3.55 14.08
C PHE A 108 -8.74 -4.65 14.68
N ILE A 109 -9.12 -5.66 13.90
CA ILE A 109 -9.90 -6.82 14.38
C ILE A 109 -9.10 -7.62 15.41
N ALA A 110 -7.81 -7.88 15.15
CA ALA A 110 -6.94 -8.55 16.10
C ALA A 110 -6.85 -7.80 17.44
N LYS A 111 -6.77 -6.46 17.40
CA LYS A 111 -6.75 -5.62 18.62
C LYS A 111 -8.06 -5.68 19.40
N ILE A 112 -9.17 -5.76 18.71
CA ILE A 112 -10.50 -5.97 19.33
C ILE A 112 -10.55 -7.37 19.98
N ALA A 113 -9.98 -8.39 19.33
CA ALA A 113 -9.93 -9.76 19.83
C ALA A 113 -8.99 -9.96 21.03
N GLU A 114 -8.01 -9.07 21.26
CA GLU A 114 -7.24 -9.06 22.52
C GLU A 114 -8.12 -8.70 23.75
N TYR A 115 -9.20 -7.97 23.53
CA TYR A 115 -10.06 -7.44 24.61
C TYR A 115 -11.37 -8.18 24.78
N TYR A 116 -11.97 -8.67 23.69
CA TYR A 116 -13.22 -9.43 23.69
C TYR A 116 -13.01 -10.85 23.24
N GLN A 117 -13.90 -11.75 23.69
CA GLN A 117 -13.91 -13.16 23.26
C GLN A 117 -14.75 -13.33 22.00
N ASP A 118 -14.49 -14.40 21.25
CA ASP A 118 -15.27 -14.83 20.08
C ASP A 118 -15.49 -13.70 19.06
N VAL A 119 -14.46 -12.90 18.81
CA VAL A 119 -14.54 -11.82 17.83
C VAL A 119 -14.53 -12.40 16.44
N ASP A 120 -15.58 -12.12 15.69
CA ASP A 120 -15.72 -12.48 14.28
C ASP A 120 -16.31 -11.31 13.49
N TYR A 121 -16.09 -11.29 12.19
CA TYR A 121 -16.68 -10.27 11.33
C TYR A 121 -17.16 -10.85 10.00
N THR A 122 -18.22 -10.28 9.49
CA THR A 122 -18.76 -10.52 8.15
C THR A 122 -18.91 -9.18 7.45
N ASP A 123 -18.53 -9.13 6.20
CA ASP A 123 -18.66 -7.93 5.37
C ASP A 123 -19.34 -8.26 4.03
N GLY A 124 -19.86 -7.24 3.36
CA GLY A 124 -20.48 -7.42 2.07
C GLY A 124 -20.80 -6.12 1.37
N ALA A 125 -20.89 -6.24 0.04
CA ALA A 125 -21.34 -5.16 -0.84
C ALA A 125 -22.87 -5.23 -1.00
N ILE A 126 -23.51 -4.08 -1.17
CA ILE A 126 -24.94 -3.91 -1.40
C ILE A 126 -25.10 -3.29 -2.80
N TYR A 127 -25.87 -3.95 -3.65
CA TYR A 127 -26.08 -3.52 -5.04
C TYR A 127 -27.50 -3.04 -5.28
N GLU A 128 -27.71 -2.37 -6.40
CA GLU A 128 -29.03 -1.90 -6.81
C GLU A 128 -30.05 -3.06 -6.93
N GLY A 129 -31.13 -2.92 -6.18
CA GLY A 129 -32.19 -3.91 -6.12
C GLY A 129 -32.07 -4.93 -5.01
N ASP A 130 -30.92 -5.00 -4.29
CA ASP A 130 -30.80 -5.79 -3.06
C ASP A 130 -31.73 -5.21 -1.98
N GLN A 131 -32.30 -6.10 -1.16
CA GLN A 131 -33.02 -5.70 0.05
C GLN A 131 -32.06 -5.81 1.23
N PHE A 132 -31.68 -4.68 1.81
CA PHE A 132 -30.82 -4.63 2.98
C PHE A 132 -31.49 -3.90 4.13
N SER A 133 -31.52 -4.51 5.30
CA SER A 133 -32.08 -3.89 6.52
C SER A 133 -31.23 -4.20 7.73
N ILE A 134 -31.26 -3.30 8.71
CA ILE A 134 -30.62 -3.46 10.02
C ILE A 134 -31.67 -3.22 11.09
N SER A 135 -31.76 -4.12 12.07
CA SER A 135 -32.51 -3.94 13.31
C SER A 135 -31.54 -4.01 14.51
N GLU A 136 -31.69 -3.11 15.46
CA GLU A 136 -30.85 -3.09 16.67
C GLU A 136 -31.74 -3.21 17.92
N LYS A 137 -31.42 -4.18 18.76
CA LYS A 137 -32.09 -4.36 20.05
C LYS A 137 -31.05 -4.73 21.12
N ASP A 138 -31.08 -4.04 22.26
CA ASP A 138 -30.22 -4.32 23.43
C ASP A 138 -28.74 -4.44 23.13
N GLY A 139 -28.24 -3.66 22.16
CA GLY A 139 -26.83 -3.64 21.71
C GLY A 139 -26.45 -4.81 20.80
N PHE A 140 -27.45 -5.54 20.30
CA PHE A 140 -27.30 -6.56 19.27
C PHE A 140 -27.95 -6.06 17.97
N ALA A 141 -27.13 -5.85 16.95
CA ALA A 141 -27.57 -5.40 15.64
C ALA A 141 -27.64 -6.59 14.68
N GLU A 142 -28.83 -6.95 14.25
CA GLU A 142 -29.06 -7.95 13.21
C GLU A 142 -29.16 -7.25 11.85
N TYR A 143 -28.66 -7.92 10.82
CA TYR A 143 -28.84 -7.46 9.45
C TYR A 143 -29.44 -8.58 8.60
N THR A 144 -30.19 -8.19 7.58
CA THR A 144 -30.66 -9.08 6.52
C THR A 144 -30.19 -8.54 5.19
N LEU A 145 -29.75 -9.42 4.30
CA LEU A 145 -29.39 -9.10 2.93
C LEU A 145 -29.99 -10.15 2.00
N GLU A 146 -30.97 -9.73 1.21
CA GLU A 146 -31.53 -10.54 0.13
C GLU A 146 -30.99 -10.00 -1.20
N ARG A 147 -30.13 -10.80 -1.83
CA ARG A 147 -29.50 -10.42 -3.09
C ARG A 147 -30.48 -10.66 -4.23
N LYS A 148 -30.63 -9.62 -5.08
CA LYS A 148 -31.40 -9.74 -6.31
C LYS A 148 -30.55 -10.37 -7.42
N ASP A 149 -29.28 -9.98 -7.53
CA ASP A 149 -28.32 -10.47 -8.52
C ASP A 149 -27.00 -10.79 -7.83
N PRO A 150 -26.63 -12.08 -7.65
CA PRO A 150 -25.37 -12.46 -7.00
C PRO A 150 -24.12 -12.10 -7.82
N PHE A 151 -24.27 -11.78 -9.11
CA PHE A 151 -23.22 -11.41 -10.03
C PHE A 151 -23.33 -9.94 -10.48
N ALA A 152 -23.93 -9.10 -9.64
CA ALA A 152 -24.11 -7.68 -9.96
C ALA A 152 -22.76 -7.00 -10.20
N ASP A 153 -22.70 -6.20 -11.26
CA ASP A 153 -21.54 -5.42 -11.65
C ASP A 153 -21.23 -4.31 -10.62
N GLU A 154 -19.93 -4.00 -10.46
CA GLU A 154 -19.44 -2.95 -9.56
C GLU A 154 -20.10 -1.60 -9.78
N SER A 155 -20.48 -1.26 -11.02
CA SER A 155 -21.15 0.01 -11.34
C SER A 155 -22.46 0.18 -10.57
N LYS A 156 -23.14 -0.93 -10.24
CA LYS A 156 -24.40 -0.98 -9.48
C LYS A 156 -24.20 -0.93 -7.97
N LEU A 157 -22.96 -0.76 -7.46
CA LEU A 157 -22.71 -0.67 -6.03
C LEU A 157 -23.45 0.52 -5.42
N VAL A 158 -24.26 0.26 -4.40
CA VAL A 158 -24.99 1.25 -3.59
C VAL A 158 -24.23 1.56 -2.31
N GLY A 159 -23.62 0.55 -1.70
CA GLY A 159 -22.88 0.67 -0.47
C GLY A 159 -22.25 -0.63 -0.03
N VAL A 160 -21.63 -0.60 1.14
CA VAL A 160 -21.01 -1.75 1.79
C VAL A 160 -21.41 -1.78 3.26
N PHE A 161 -21.36 -2.96 3.87
CA PHE A 161 -21.57 -3.14 5.29
C PHE A 161 -20.49 -4.03 5.90
N VAL A 162 -20.33 -3.94 7.21
CA VAL A 162 -19.61 -4.88 8.06
C VAL A 162 -20.40 -5.14 9.33
N SER A 163 -20.46 -6.38 9.71
CA SER A 163 -20.99 -6.84 10.99
C SER A 163 -19.85 -7.42 11.83
N ILE A 164 -19.65 -6.93 13.04
CA ILE A 164 -18.64 -7.43 13.99
C ILE A 164 -19.36 -7.99 15.20
N SER A 165 -19.20 -9.27 15.45
CA SER A 165 -19.74 -9.98 16.61
C SER A 165 -18.65 -10.23 17.66
N TYR A 166 -19.00 -10.22 18.93
CA TYR A 166 -18.09 -10.48 20.04
C TYR A 166 -18.83 -10.87 21.32
N THR A 167 -18.12 -11.49 22.26
CA THR A 167 -18.63 -11.84 23.59
C THR A 167 -17.98 -10.96 24.65
N LYS A 168 -18.80 -10.37 25.53
CA LYS A 168 -18.38 -9.56 26.68
C LYS A 168 -19.16 -9.97 27.91
N GLY A 169 -18.49 -10.43 28.98
CA GLY A 169 -19.14 -10.86 30.21
C GLY A 169 -20.13 -12.01 30.00
N GLY A 170 -19.81 -12.95 29.11
CA GLY A 170 -20.68 -14.09 28.77
C GLY A 170 -21.90 -13.78 27.90
N ARG A 171 -22.09 -12.50 27.49
CA ARG A 171 -23.16 -12.06 26.59
C ARG A 171 -22.61 -11.77 25.21
N LYS A 172 -23.33 -12.24 24.19
CA LYS A 172 -23.03 -11.92 22.78
C LYS A 172 -23.51 -10.52 22.41
N PHE A 173 -22.70 -9.81 21.63
CA PHE A 173 -22.99 -8.52 21.04
C PHE A 173 -22.70 -8.59 19.53
N GLN A 174 -23.41 -7.79 18.78
CA GLN A 174 -23.14 -7.63 17.35
C GLN A 174 -23.31 -6.16 16.98
N LYS A 175 -22.38 -5.63 16.23
CA LYS A 175 -22.38 -4.26 15.72
C LYS A 175 -22.35 -4.28 14.21
N VAL A 176 -23.23 -3.52 13.59
CA VAL A 176 -23.26 -3.36 12.12
C VAL A 176 -22.91 -1.91 11.77
N ALA A 177 -22.08 -1.75 10.78
CA ALA A 177 -21.77 -0.45 10.19
C ALA A 177 -21.94 -0.51 8.67
N THR A 178 -22.30 0.61 8.09
CA THR A 178 -22.48 0.76 6.65
C THR A 178 -21.73 1.96 6.12
N MET A 179 -21.40 1.93 4.84
CA MET A 179 -20.97 3.09 4.06
C MET A 179 -21.70 3.11 2.75
N ASN A 180 -22.34 4.24 2.43
CA ASN A 180 -22.97 4.45 1.12
C ASN A 180 -21.92 4.87 0.07
N LYS A 181 -22.32 4.83 -1.21
CA LYS A 181 -21.45 5.17 -2.34
C LYS A 181 -20.79 6.56 -2.21
N ALA A 182 -21.51 7.57 -1.70
CA ALA A 182 -20.97 8.92 -1.52
C ALA A 182 -19.88 8.95 -0.43
N GLU A 183 -20.04 8.21 0.66
CA GLU A 183 -19.04 8.08 1.72
C GLU A 183 -17.80 7.32 1.24
N ILE A 184 -18.00 6.27 0.44
CA ILE A 184 -16.91 5.50 -0.18
C ILE A 184 -16.08 6.42 -1.10
N GLN A 185 -16.74 7.24 -1.92
CA GLN A 185 -16.06 8.19 -2.80
C GLN A 185 -15.26 9.25 -2.04
N LYS A 186 -15.73 9.71 -0.87
CA LYS A 186 -14.93 10.61 0.00
C LYS A 186 -13.64 9.95 0.47
N VAL A 187 -13.70 8.68 0.87
CA VAL A 187 -12.50 7.93 1.29
C VAL A 187 -11.53 7.72 0.11
N ARG A 188 -12.08 7.34 -1.07
CA ARG A 188 -11.28 7.21 -2.29
C ARG A 188 -10.58 8.51 -2.69
N ALA A 189 -11.25 9.65 -2.54
CA ALA A 189 -10.68 10.96 -2.87
C ALA A 189 -9.43 11.30 -2.04
N CYS A 190 -9.37 10.81 -0.79
CA CYS A 190 -8.23 10.98 0.11
C CYS A 190 -7.11 9.92 -0.12
N ALA A 191 -7.30 8.94 -1.01
CA ALA A 191 -6.31 7.89 -1.22
C ALA A 191 -5.12 8.39 -2.04
N LYS A 192 -3.89 8.07 -1.60
CA LYS A 192 -2.64 8.37 -2.32
C LYS A 192 -2.55 7.64 -3.66
N GLN A 193 -2.93 6.38 -3.67
CA GLN A 193 -2.81 5.47 -4.82
C GLN A 193 -4.20 5.17 -5.36
N LYS A 194 -4.74 6.10 -6.15
CA LYS A 194 -6.10 5.97 -6.71
C LYS A 194 -6.25 4.77 -7.63
N PHE A 195 -5.18 4.39 -8.36
CA PHE A 195 -5.19 3.24 -9.25
C PHE A 195 -5.52 1.90 -8.55
N ILE A 196 -5.12 1.75 -7.27
CA ILE A 196 -5.48 0.56 -6.48
C ILE A 196 -6.98 0.56 -6.18
N TRP A 197 -7.56 1.75 -5.92
CA TRP A 197 -9.00 1.89 -5.76
C TRP A 197 -9.76 1.58 -7.06
N ASP A 198 -9.21 1.97 -8.20
CA ASP A 198 -9.83 1.74 -9.51
C ASP A 198 -9.82 0.25 -9.87
N ALA A 199 -8.75 -0.46 -9.53
CA ALA A 199 -8.62 -1.90 -9.77
C ALA A 199 -9.40 -2.78 -8.76
N TRP A 200 -9.61 -2.31 -7.52
CA TRP A 200 -10.16 -3.09 -6.41
C TRP A 200 -11.18 -2.27 -5.59
N TYR A 201 -12.14 -1.66 -6.30
CA TYR A 201 -13.03 -0.67 -5.70
C TYR A 201 -13.88 -1.24 -4.56
N VAL A 202 -14.51 -2.39 -4.78
CA VAL A 202 -15.38 -3.04 -3.79
C VAL A 202 -14.58 -3.49 -2.58
N GLU A 203 -13.45 -4.16 -2.79
CA GLU A 203 -12.58 -4.64 -1.71
C GLU A 203 -12.02 -3.49 -0.87
N LYS A 204 -11.62 -2.40 -1.52
CA LYS A 204 -11.18 -1.18 -0.82
C LYS A 204 -12.31 -0.52 -0.03
N ALA A 205 -13.53 -0.52 -0.55
CA ALA A 205 -14.69 -0.02 0.15
C ALA A 205 -15.00 -0.87 1.41
N LEU A 206 -14.92 -2.20 1.31
CA LEU A 206 -15.08 -3.12 2.43
C LEU A 206 -14.01 -2.88 3.51
N VAL A 207 -12.74 -2.80 3.12
CA VAL A 207 -11.63 -2.46 4.04
C VAL A 207 -11.86 -1.13 4.75
N ALA A 208 -12.31 -0.10 4.02
CA ALA A 208 -12.61 1.21 4.60
C ALA A 208 -13.78 1.13 5.60
N CYS A 209 -14.82 0.34 5.29
CA CYS A 209 -15.95 0.12 6.19
C CYS A 209 -15.54 -0.59 7.47
N ILE A 210 -14.71 -1.63 7.39
CA ILE A 210 -14.18 -2.37 8.55
C ILE A 210 -13.35 -1.44 9.45
N LYS A 211 -12.42 -0.68 8.88
CA LYS A 211 -11.63 0.31 9.63
C LYS A 211 -12.52 1.35 10.30
N ARG A 212 -13.52 1.89 9.59
CA ARG A 212 -14.48 2.84 10.15
C ARG A 212 -15.28 2.27 11.30
N ALA A 213 -15.78 1.03 11.16
CA ALA A 213 -16.52 0.32 12.22
C ALA A 213 -15.65 0.13 13.47
N SER A 214 -14.43 -0.38 13.29
CA SER A 214 -13.47 -0.59 14.37
C SER A 214 -13.18 0.72 15.13
N LYS A 215 -12.91 1.80 14.40
CA LYS A 215 -12.62 3.12 14.98
C LYS A 215 -13.81 3.73 15.73
N LYS A 216 -15.04 3.56 15.23
CA LYS A 216 -16.22 4.22 15.82
C LYS A 216 -16.87 3.41 16.92
N GLN A 217 -16.93 2.10 16.80
CA GLN A 217 -17.74 1.25 17.67
C GLN A 217 -16.97 0.62 18.84
N PHE A 218 -15.63 0.60 18.76
CA PHE A 218 -14.77 -0.06 19.75
C PHE A 218 -13.80 0.90 20.45
N GLN A 219 -14.18 2.16 20.62
CA GLN A 219 -13.34 3.21 21.22
C GLN A 219 -12.88 2.92 22.65
N THR A 220 -13.59 2.06 23.39
CA THR A 220 -13.24 1.69 24.76
C THR A 220 -12.20 0.58 24.87
N VAL A 221 -11.77 -0.01 23.74
CA VAL A 221 -10.72 -1.04 23.72
C VAL A 221 -9.36 -0.42 24.01
N SER A 222 -8.68 -0.93 25.03
CA SER A 222 -7.35 -0.45 25.40
C SER A 222 -6.34 -0.60 24.24
N GLY A 223 -5.53 0.44 24.03
CA GLY A 223 -4.53 0.51 22.94
C GLY A 223 -5.12 0.75 21.54
N LEU A 224 -6.44 0.60 21.34
CA LEU A 224 -7.07 0.87 20.06
C LEU A 224 -7.08 2.37 19.73
N GLN A 225 -7.15 3.24 20.75
CA GLN A 225 -7.12 4.70 20.57
C GLN A 225 -5.79 5.17 19.99
N GLU A 226 -4.68 4.61 20.46
CA GLU A 226 -3.36 4.92 19.90
C GLU A 226 -3.22 4.44 18.46
N MET A 227 -3.74 3.22 18.14
CA MET A 227 -3.80 2.73 16.78
C MET A 227 -4.64 3.63 15.87
N ILE A 228 -5.80 4.10 16.36
CA ILE A 228 -6.68 5.02 15.64
C ILE A 228 -5.97 6.34 15.36
N ARG A 229 -5.29 6.89 16.37
CA ARG A 229 -4.52 8.12 16.23
C ARG A 229 -3.42 7.93 15.19
N TYR A 230 -2.61 6.89 15.32
CA TYR A 230 -1.54 6.59 14.37
C TYR A 230 -2.07 6.40 12.93
N ASP A 231 -3.13 5.63 12.74
CA ASP A 231 -3.71 5.39 11.40
C ASP A 231 -4.33 6.68 10.82
N ASN A 232 -4.88 7.56 11.65
CA ASN A 232 -5.37 8.86 11.21
C ASN A 232 -4.22 9.79 10.84
N ASP A 233 -3.21 9.92 11.69
CA ASP A 233 -2.04 10.77 11.45
C ASP A 233 -1.27 10.30 10.21
N SER A 234 -1.05 9.00 10.04
CA SER A 234 -0.41 8.42 8.85
C SER A 234 -1.19 8.68 7.55
N ASN A 235 -2.51 8.80 7.63
CA ASN A 235 -3.36 9.15 6.49
C ASN A 235 -3.51 10.67 6.33
N PHE A 236 -3.40 11.47 7.42
CA PHE A 236 -3.58 12.93 7.45
C PHE A 236 -2.30 13.71 7.13
N ILE A 237 -1.13 13.20 7.50
CA ILE A 237 0.19 13.78 7.15
C ILE A 237 0.35 14.07 5.65
N LEU A 238 -0.64 13.68 4.87
CA LEU A 238 -0.65 13.75 3.43
C LEU A 238 -1.50 14.87 2.84
N THR A 239 -2.29 15.57 3.65
CA THR A 239 -3.13 16.69 3.19
C THR A 239 -2.65 18.05 3.67
N ASP A 240 -1.95 18.13 4.82
CA ASP A 240 -1.43 19.39 5.37
C ASP A 240 0.06 19.23 5.72
N GLY A 241 0.92 19.63 4.80
CA GLY A 241 2.38 19.46 4.83
C GLY A 241 3.13 20.22 5.91
N GLU A 242 2.58 20.55 7.09
CA GLU A 242 3.29 21.36 8.09
C GLU A 242 3.23 20.88 9.56
N PHE A 243 2.43 19.87 9.92
CA PHE A 243 2.18 19.63 11.36
C PHE A 243 2.94 18.44 11.95
N ASN A 244 3.87 17.79 11.68
CA ASN A 244 4.66 16.82 12.47
C ASN A 244 6.03 16.41 11.86
N LYS A 245 6.50 17.14 10.87
CA LYS A 245 7.82 16.90 10.30
C LYS A 245 8.95 17.04 11.33
N LYS A 246 8.75 17.88 12.36
CA LYS A 246 9.79 18.17 13.38
C LYS A 246 9.99 17.05 14.41
N GLU A 247 8.95 16.29 14.79
CA GLU A 247 9.10 15.20 15.78
C GLU A 247 9.58 13.91 15.11
N GLU A 248 9.07 13.56 13.94
CA GLU A 248 9.54 12.38 13.20
C GLU A 248 10.98 12.54 12.70
N ASP A 249 11.35 13.72 12.18
CA ASP A 249 12.72 14.02 11.77
C ASP A 249 13.67 13.95 12.98
N SER A 250 13.27 14.44 14.18
CA SER A 250 14.11 14.39 15.37
C SER A 250 14.32 12.96 15.91
N ILE A 251 13.30 12.10 15.83
CA ILE A 251 13.39 10.68 16.25
C ILE A 251 14.24 9.89 15.27
N THR A 252 14.03 10.11 13.97
CA THR A 252 14.80 9.49 12.89
C THR A 252 16.25 9.96 12.92
N ASP A 253 16.52 11.25 13.14
CA ASP A 253 17.86 11.80 13.29
C ASP A 253 18.61 11.25 14.50
N ASN A 254 17.92 11.06 15.64
CA ASN A 254 18.50 10.43 16.81
C ASN A 254 18.81 8.95 16.59
N LEU A 255 17.93 8.23 15.87
CA LEU A 255 18.17 6.85 15.49
C LEU A 255 19.36 6.74 14.52
N ASN A 256 19.40 7.60 13.52
CA ASN A 256 20.50 7.67 12.55
C ASN A 256 21.85 7.94 13.22
N LYS A 257 21.89 8.85 14.21
CA LYS A 257 23.11 9.13 14.99
C LYS A 257 23.56 7.91 15.81
N GLN A 258 22.61 7.18 16.41
CA GLN A 258 22.92 5.97 17.17
C GLN A 258 23.41 4.83 16.29
N ILE A 259 22.75 4.61 15.13
CA ILE A 259 23.15 3.60 14.15
C ILE A 259 24.54 3.93 13.57
N ALA A 260 24.77 5.20 13.19
CA ALA A 260 26.07 5.63 12.66
C ALA A 260 27.24 5.49 13.65
N ALA A 261 26.95 5.53 14.95
CA ALA A 261 27.96 5.32 15.99
C ALA A 261 28.30 3.84 16.19
N GLU A 262 27.40 2.91 15.82
CA GLU A 262 27.57 1.46 16.02
C GLU A 262 28.11 0.74 14.78
N ILE A 263 27.86 1.27 13.57
CA ILE A 263 28.34 0.66 12.32
C ILE A 263 29.75 1.22 12.04
N PRO A 264 30.81 0.38 12.01
CA PRO A 264 32.13 0.82 11.60
C PRO A 264 32.05 1.38 10.17
N LYS A 265 32.55 2.60 9.95
CA LYS A 265 32.71 3.12 8.58
C LYS A 265 33.47 2.09 7.76
N ALA A 266 32.82 1.52 6.74
CA ALA A 266 33.48 0.72 5.75
C ALA A 266 34.69 1.55 5.24
N LYS A 267 35.88 0.98 5.34
CA LYS A 267 37.08 1.60 4.77
C LYS A 267 36.78 1.85 3.29
N GLN A 268 36.88 3.09 2.88
CA GLN A 268 36.97 3.42 1.47
C GLN A 268 38.18 2.67 0.93
N ASP A 269 37.95 1.72 0.04
CA ASP A 269 39.00 1.14 -0.77
C ASP A 269 39.60 2.23 -1.66
N PRO A 270 40.94 2.24 -1.81
CA PRO A 270 41.59 3.18 -2.72
C PRO A 270 41.22 2.86 -4.17
N ASP A 271 41.15 3.92 -4.95
CA ASP A 271 40.92 4.00 -6.39
C ASP A 271 41.67 2.90 -7.17
N PRO A 272 41.03 2.12 -8.06
CA PRO A 272 41.73 1.15 -8.86
C PRO A 272 42.17 1.76 -10.21
N ASP A 273 43.28 2.49 -10.19
CA ASP A 273 44.13 2.69 -11.35
C ASP A 273 45.51 2.17 -10.99
N ASP A 274 45.74 0.88 -11.25
CA ASP A 274 47.04 0.33 -11.63
C ASP A 274 46.95 -1.17 -11.96
N GLU A 275 47.31 -1.44 -13.21
CA GLU A 275 47.88 -2.68 -13.78
C GLU A 275 47.03 -3.95 -13.93
N ILE A 276 46.63 -4.14 -15.17
CA ILE A 276 46.26 -5.39 -15.81
C ILE A 276 47.50 -6.29 -15.92
N THR A 277 47.49 -7.48 -15.33
CA THR A 277 48.33 -8.58 -15.78
C THR A 277 47.44 -9.84 -15.97
N ASP A 278 47.52 -10.34 -17.21
CA ASP A 278 46.89 -11.56 -17.71
C ASP A 278 47.29 -12.78 -16.86
N VAL A 279 46.35 -13.63 -16.48
CA VAL A 279 46.58 -15.03 -16.17
C VAL A 279 45.50 -15.91 -16.80
N GLU A 280 46.03 -16.92 -17.47
CA GLU A 280 45.40 -17.90 -18.37
C GLU A 280 44.27 -18.74 -17.77
N VAL A 281 43.33 -19.05 -18.65
CA VAL A 281 42.26 -20.04 -18.52
C VAL A 281 42.84 -21.44 -18.52
N SER A 282 42.43 -22.29 -17.59
CA SER A 282 42.54 -23.73 -17.75
C SER A 282 41.19 -24.42 -17.46
N ASP A 283 40.78 -25.21 -18.42
CA ASP A 283 39.59 -26.05 -18.51
C ASP A 283 39.41 -27.02 -17.35
N VAL A 284 38.17 -27.21 -16.91
CA VAL A 284 37.73 -28.45 -16.26
C VAL A 284 36.33 -28.87 -16.74
N GLU A 285 36.32 -30.11 -17.13
CA GLU A 285 35.36 -30.97 -17.79
C GLU A 285 33.92 -30.98 -17.26
N SER A 286 33.04 -31.20 -18.22
CA SER A 286 31.61 -31.55 -18.13
C SER A 286 31.37 -32.97 -17.65
N VAL A 287 30.33 -33.18 -16.80
CA VAL A 287 29.74 -34.49 -16.52
C VAL A 287 28.21 -34.43 -16.71
N PRO A 288 27.56 -35.47 -17.24
CA PRO A 288 26.27 -35.34 -17.96
C PRO A 288 25.05 -35.44 -17.07
N SER A 289 24.03 -34.68 -17.50
CA SER A 289 22.67 -34.67 -16.97
C SER A 289 21.89 -35.88 -17.44
N THR A 290 21.26 -36.61 -16.54
CA THR A 290 20.25 -37.61 -16.83
C THR A 290 18.87 -36.95 -16.93
N HIS A 291 18.26 -37.13 -18.10
CA HIS A 291 16.87 -36.84 -18.41
C HIS A 291 15.89 -37.69 -17.59
N VAL A 292 14.87 -37.06 -17.02
CA VAL A 292 13.58 -37.70 -16.77
C VAL A 292 12.51 -36.75 -17.27
N GLU A 293 11.81 -37.17 -18.31
CA GLU A 293 10.58 -36.52 -18.78
C GLU A 293 9.42 -36.77 -17.81
N PRO A 294 8.52 -35.83 -17.65
CA PRO A 294 7.12 -36.10 -17.34
C PRO A 294 6.21 -35.63 -18.46
N ALA A 295 5.20 -36.45 -18.67
CA ALA A 295 4.20 -36.44 -19.69
C ALA A 295 3.43 -35.12 -19.83
N THR A 296 3.15 -34.80 -21.08
CA THR A 296 2.28 -33.77 -21.59
C THR A 296 0.83 -33.90 -21.11
N SER A 297 0.26 -32.79 -20.66
CA SER A 297 -1.15 -32.48 -20.87
C SER A 297 -1.25 -31.02 -21.31
N ASP A 298 -1.62 -30.84 -22.56
CA ASP A 298 -1.89 -29.59 -23.22
C ASP A 298 -3.11 -28.90 -22.60
N GLU A 299 -2.93 -27.71 -22.02
CA GLU A 299 -3.87 -26.61 -22.09
C GLU A 299 -3.06 -25.31 -21.92
N GLU A 300 -2.88 -24.65 -23.05
CA GLU A 300 -2.26 -23.35 -23.19
C GLU A 300 -3.22 -22.28 -22.62
N PRO A 301 -2.84 -21.49 -21.60
CA PRO A 301 -3.62 -20.31 -21.26
C PRO A 301 -3.33 -19.23 -22.29
N ALA A 302 -4.38 -18.71 -22.90
CA ALA A 302 -4.38 -17.62 -23.85
C ALA A 302 -3.46 -16.49 -23.40
N ALA A 303 -2.57 -16.05 -24.28
CA ALA A 303 -1.67 -14.92 -24.12
C ALA A 303 -2.47 -13.67 -23.74
N ALA A 304 -2.04 -13.00 -22.65
CA ALA A 304 -2.47 -11.65 -22.33
C ALA A 304 -2.08 -10.73 -23.50
N PRO A 305 -2.93 -9.72 -23.85
CA PRO A 305 -2.60 -8.78 -24.91
C PRO A 305 -1.34 -8.02 -24.55
N GLU A 306 -0.40 -7.95 -25.50
CA GLU A 306 0.79 -7.11 -25.42
C GLU A 306 0.37 -5.68 -25.11
N ASP A 307 0.97 -5.06 -24.07
CA ASP A 307 0.73 -3.68 -23.67
C ASP A 307 1.14 -2.76 -24.84
N GLU A 308 0.18 -2.31 -25.66
CA GLU A 308 0.40 -1.28 -26.65
C GLU A 308 0.75 0.05 -25.95
N LEU A 309 1.99 0.50 -26.16
CA LEU A 309 2.47 1.79 -25.65
C LEU A 309 1.61 2.92 -26.24
N ILE A 310 1.08 3.77 -25.37
CA ILE A 310 0.20 4.89 -25.75
C ILE A 310 1.04 6.11 -26.04
N SER A 311 0.95 6.68 -27.25
CA SER A 311 1.70 7.86 -27.66
C SER A 311 0.85 9.12 -27.64
N LEU A 312 1.40 10.23 -27.12
CA LEU A 312 0.79 11.57 -27.10
C LEU A 312 1.64 12.51 -27.96
N HIS A 313 1.02 13.13 -28.96
CA HIS A 313 1.68 14.01 -29.90
C HIS A 313 1.50 15.47 -29.49
N LEU A 314 2.59 16.17 -29.17
CA LEU A 314 2.63 17.60 -28.87
C LEU A 314 2.79 18.44 -30.14
N SER A 315 2.74 19.76 -29.98
CA SER A 315 2.89 20.72 -31.11
C SER A 315 4.28 20.70 -31.72
N SER A 316 5.31 20.33 -30.95
CA SER A 316 6.72 20.23 -31.40
C SER A 316 7.40 19.11 -30.63
N GLY A 317 8.28 18.35 -31.30
CA GLY A 317 9.09 17.28 -30.70
C GLY A 317 8.63 15.87 -31.04
N GLU A 318 9.34 14.88 -30.47
CA GLU A 318 8.97 13.47 -30.57
C GLU A 318 7.72 13.19 -29.73
N PRO A 319 6.90 12.19 -30.12
CA PRO A 319 5.74 11.81 -29.31
C PRO A 319 6.17 11.31 -27.94
N LEU A 320 5.45 11.74 -26.90
CA LEU A 320 5.61 11.18 -25.57
C LEU A 320 4.95 9.81 -25.50
N VAL A 321 5.64 8.84 -24.95
CA VAL A 321 5.18 7.46 -24.84
C VAL A 321 4.88 7.13 -23.38
N PHE A 322 3.67 6.61 -23.13
CA PHE A 322 3.19 6.23 -21.80
C PHE A 322 2.93 4.73 -21.75
N GLN A 323 3.21 4.12 -20.61
CA GLN A 323 2.92 2.71 -20.37
C GLN A 323 1.45 2.47 -20.04
N THR A 324 0.77 3.49 -19.50
CA THR A 324 -0.65 3.39 -19.12
C THR A 324 -1.43 4.63 -19.54
N SER A 325 -2.73 4.44 -19.81
CA SER A 325 -3.67 5.53 -20.09
C SER A 325 -3.82 6.51 -18.93
N ILE A 326 -3.58 6.06 -17.71
CA ILE A 326 -3.64 6.86 -16.49
C ILE A 326 -2.45 7.83 -16.43
N GLU A 327 -1.23 7.36 -16.74
CA GLU A 327 -0.04 8.21 -16.82
C GLU A 327 -0.20 9.31 -17.87
N MET A 328 -0.74 8.98 -19.04
CA MET A 328 -1.01 9.96 -20.08
C MET A 328 -2.06 10.99 -19.65
N ARG A 329 -3.15 10.56 -19.01
CA ARG A 329 -4.19 11.45 -18.46
C ARG A 329 -3.61 12.44 -17.45
N ASP A 330 -2.82 11.94 -16.50
CA ASP A 330 -2.26 12.76 -15.42
C ASP A 330 -1.25 13.75 -15.99
N TRP A 331 -0.43 13.31 -16.93
CA TRP A 331 0.48 14.20 -17.65
C TRP A 331 -0.26 15.31 -18.42
N ILE A 332 -1.37 14.99 -19.13
CA ILE A 332 -2.17 15.98 -19.83
C ILE A 332 -2.72 17.02 -18.85
N LYS A 333 -3.25 16.60 -17.73
CA LYS A 333 -3.83 17.50 -16.70
C LYS A 333 -2.79 18.43 -16.08
N GLU A 334 -1.56 17.97 -15.92
CA GLU A 334 -0.48 18.76 -15.31
C GLU A 334 0.23 19.68 -16.31
N ASN A 335 0.40 19.24 -17.54
CA ASN A 335 1.32 19.87 -18.50
C ASN A 335 0.62 20.53 -19.69
N ALA A 336 -0.60 20.11 -20.07
CA ALA A 336 -1.29 20.67 -21.21
C ALA A 336 -1.89 22.05 -20.87
N LYS A 337 -1.29 23.10 -21.43
CA LYS A 337 -1.75 24.48 -21.30
C LYS A 337 -2.09 25.02 -22.68
N PHE A 338 -3.31 25.53 -22.85
CA PHE A 338 -3.79 26.11 -24.09
C PHE A 338 -4.12 27.59 -23.87
N THR A 339 -3.69 28.44 -24.80
CA THR A 339 -3.92 29.89 -24.74
C THR A 339 -5.08 30.35 -25.64
N ASN A 340 -5.51 29.50 -26.57
CA ASN A 340 -6.64 29.76 -27.45
C ASN A 340 -7.30 28.45 -27.93
N LEU A 341 -8.50 28.54 -28.50
CA LEU A 341 -9.29 27.40 -28.98
C LEU A 341 -8.59 26.64 -30.12
N GLU A 342 -7.88 27.33 -31.01
CA GLU A 342 -7.19 26.72 -32.15
C GLU A 342 -6.09 25.73 -31.69
N GLN A 343 -5.36 26.08 -30.64
CA GLN A 343 -4.36 25.18 -30.04
C GLN A 343 -5.01 23.92 -29.43
N LEU A 344 -6.13 24.08 -28.74
CA LEU A 344 -6.88 22.99 -28.15
C LEU A 344 -7.43 22.04 -29.22
N GLU A 345 -8.07 22.56 -30.26
CA GLU A 345 -8.60 21.77 -31.37
C GLU A 345 -7.51 21.03 -32.15
N THR A 346 -6.37 21.69 -32.36
CA THR A 346 -5.21 21.09 -33.02
C THR A 346 -4.66 19.92 -32.20
N PHE A 347 -4.59 20.08 -30.87
CA PHE A 347 -4.15 19.03 -29.96
C PHE A 347 -5.11 17.83 -29.99
N GLU A 348 -6.42 18.06 -29.85
CA GLU A 348 -7.42 17.00 -29.92
C GLU A 348 -7.41 16.24 -31.24
N LYS A 349 -7.33 16.96 -32.37
CA LYS A 349 -7.27 16.37 -33.71
C LYS A 349 -6.02 15.48 -33.90
N ARG A 350 -4.88 15.95 -33.40
CA ARG A 350 -3.59 15.23 -33.50
C ARG A 350 -3.60 13.93 -32.68
N ASN A 351 -4.23 13.95 -31.51
CA ASN A 351 -4.24 12.82 -30.58
C ASN A 351 -5.52 11.96 -30.68
N LYS A 352 -6.37 12.21 -31.64
CA LYS A 352 -7.66 11.51 -31.81
C LYS A 352 -7.50 9.98 -31.82
N LYS A 353 -6.54 9.46 -32.58
CA LYS A 353 -6.27 8.01 -32.66
C LYS A 353 -5.82 7.44 -31.31
N SER A 354 -4.91 8.11 -30.62
CA SER A 354 -4.45 7.69 -29.29
C SER A 354 -5.61 7.66 -28.28
N PHE A 355 -6.52 8.62 -28.34
CA PHE A 355 -7.70 8.68 -27.47
C PHE A 355 -8.76 7.63 -27.80
N GLU A 356 -8.83 7.12 -29.03
CA GLU A 356 -9.76 6.06 -29.44
C GLU A 356 -9.31 4.67 -28.92
N HIS A 357 -8.03 4.45 -28.68
CA HIS A 357 -7.45 3.16 -28.21
C HIS A 357 -7.19 3.10 -26.71
N ILE A 358 -7.59 4.12 -25.94
CA ILE A 358 -7.37 4.16 -24.50
C ILE A 358 -8.33 3.20 -23.76
N SER A 359 -7.77 2.29 -22.99
CA SER A 359 -8.47 1.46 -22.01
C SER A 359 -7.85 1.69 -20.62
N PRO A 360 -8.58 1.87 -19.52
CA PRO A 360 -10.05 1.82 -19.44
C PRO A 360 -10.74 3.10 -19.93
N SER A 361 -11.99 3.02 -20.30
CA SER A 361 -12.81 4.15 -20.79
C SER A 361 -12.94 5.32 -19.79
N SER A 362 -12.72 5.08 -18.51
CA SER A 362 -12.70 6.13 -17.47
C SER A 362 -11.59 7.15 -17.69
N ALA A 363 -10.40 6.75 -18.11
CA ALA A 363 -9.29 7.66 -18.35
C ALA A 363 -9.57 8.61 -19.51
N ILE A 364 -10.18 8.12 -20.59
CA ILE A 364 -10.56 8.95 -21.74
C ILE A 364 -11.70 9.92 -21.38
N ASN A 365 -12.65 9.49 -20.56
CA ASN A 365 -13.72 10.35 -20.09
C ASN A 365 -13.19 11.50 -19.22
N ASP A 366 -12.21 11.23 -18.35
CA ASP A 366 -11.53 12.23 -17.54
C ASP A 366 -10.73 13.24 -18.40
N ILE A 367 -10.05 12.77 -19.45
CA ILE A 367 -9.34 13.64 -20.40
C ILE A 367 -10.34 14.53 -21.14
N ARG A 368 -11.43 13.97 -21.65
CA ARG A 368 -12.48 14.73 -22.36
C ARG A 368 -13.14 15.77 -21.46
N ALA A 369 -13.45 15.42 -20.21
CA ALA A 369 -14.01 16.37 -19.26
C ALA A 369 -13.05 17.53 -19.00
N PHE A 370 -11.78 17.26 -18.77
CA PHE A 370 -10.74 18.27 -18.57
C PHE A 370 -10.56 19.19 -19.79
N LEU A 371 -10.52 18.65 -21.01
CA LEU A 371 -10.40 19.44 -22.23
C LEU A 371 -11.66 20.28 -22.49
N ASN A 372 -12.85 19.78 -22.16
CA ASN A 372 -14.11 20.53 -22.24
C ASN A 372 -14.16 21.70 -21.24
N ASP A 373 -13.63 21.53 -20.03
CA ASP A 373 -13.55 22.60 -19.02
C ASP A 373 -12.62 23.72 -19.51
N ILE A 374 -11.48 23.36 -20.13
CA ILE A 374 -10.57 24.33 -20.76
C ILE A 374 -11.28 25.05 -21.92
N ARG A 375 -11.98 24.32 -22.78
CA ARG A 375 -12.74 24.91 -23.89
C ARG A 375 -13.73 25.96 -23.40
N ALA A 376 -14.53 25.60 -22.40
CA ALA A 376 -15.51 26.52 -21.81
C ALA A 376 -14.86 27.76 -21.18
N SER A 377 -13.65 27.62 -20.65
CA SER A 377 -12.90 28.75 -20.09
C SER A 377 -12.33 29.66 -21.19
N LEU A 378 -11.85 29.08 -22.28
CA LEU A 378 -11.33 29.86 -23.44
C LEU A 378 -12.43 30.56 -24.20
N GLU A 379 -13.64 29.96 -24.35
CA GLU A 379 -14.80 30.57 -24.95
C GLU A 379 -15.34 31.77 -24.16
N LYS A 380 -15.20 31.79 -22.86
CA LYS A 380 -15.57 32.88 -21.96
C LYS A 380 -14.58 34.05 -21.97
N ALA A 381 -13.34 33.79 -22.44
CA ALA A 381 -12.28 34.79 -22.47
C ALA A 381 -12.20 35.57 -23.79
N VAL A 382 -13.01 35.19 -24.77
CA VAL A 382 -13.22 35.87 -26.06
C VAL A 382 -14.47 36.75 -25.98
#